data_757280942be880d9773c6d592e30561c
#
_entry.id   757280942be880d9773c6d592e30561c
#
_cell.length_a   1.000
_cell.length_b   1.000
_cell.length_c   1.000
_cell.angle_alpha   90.00
_cell.angle_beta   90.00
_cell.angle_gamma   90.00
#
_symmetry.space_group_name_H-M   'P 1'
#
loop_
_entity.id
_entity.type
_entity.pdbx_description
1 polymer ?
#
loop_
_entity_poly.entity_id
_entity_poly.type
_entity_poly.pdbx_seq_one_letter_code
_entity_poly.pdbx_strand_id
1 'polypeptide(L)'
;MTAIYKRELKSYLTSMVGYLFIFFILVLTGIYFSAYQLSAAYPKFEYTLSAITFAFLIGVPILTMRVLAEERKQKTDQLLLTAPVSVSGIVIGKYLALVTVFAVPMAVMCTYPLIMSRFGTVEFASAYTAVLGFFLLGCANIAIGVFMSALTENQVIAAVLTFVFLFAFYMMNGISSFFSQTSMSTCVTFGLLILAAAIIIYTMIKNILISAVIGVIGEVALIIIYVVKSSIFEGGIQKVLDVFNLSGHFDNFTSNIFDIKGIVYFLSVSFSFTSPLIPASLQNRLCCKEQAYCNHRKKIYNSFYIK
;
A
#
# COMPACT_ATOMS: atom_id res chain seq x y z
N MET A 1 -8.67 -2.39 -21.12
CA MET A 1 -7.52 -2.17 -20.23
C MET A 1 -6.57 -1.09 -20.77
N THR A 2 -6.00 -1.25 -21.97
CA THR A 2 -5.03 -0.31 -22.56
C THR A 2 -5.52 1.12 -22.75
N ALA A 3 -6.80 1.32 -23.08
CA ALA A 3 -7.38 2.66 -23.26
C ALA A 3 -7.44 3.44 -21.92
N ILE A 4 -7.82 2.76 -20.82
CA ILE A 4 -7.88 3.35 -19.47
C ILE A 4 -6.47 3.69 -19.01
N TYR A 5 -5.53 2.77 -19.16
CA TYR A 5 -4.12 3.00 -18.83
C TYR A 5 -3.56 4.24 -19.57
N LYS A 6 -3.74 4.34 -20.88
CA LYS A 6 -3.27 5.49 -21.66
C LYS A 6 -3.92 6.80 -21.23
N ARG A 7 -5.23 6.79 -20.92
CA ARG A 7 -5.96 7.96 -20.42
C ARG A 7 -5.39 8.43 -19.10
N GLU A 8 -5.24 7.51 -18.14
CA GLU A 8 -4.71 7.82 -16.81
C GLU A 8 -3.26 8.29 -16.88
N LEU A 9 -2.41 7.57 -17.60
CA LEU A 9 -1.00 7.95 -17.78
C LEU A 9 -0.88 9.36 -18.37
N LYS A 10 -1.65 9.67 -19.44
CA LYS A 10 -1.68 11.00 -20.03
C LYS A 10 -2.16 12.04 -19.00
N SER A 11 -3.19 11.74 -18.23
CA SER A 11 -3.72 12.62 -17.18
C SER A 11 -2.65 12.96 -16.14
N TYR A 12 -1.88 11.97 -15.66
CA TYR A 12 -0.80 12.21 -14.69
C TYR A 12 0.40 12.95 -15.29
N LEU A 13 0.81 12.60 -16.51
CA LEU A 13 1.93 13.26 -17.19
C LEU A 13 1.60 14.68 -17.67
N THR A 14 0.33 15.07 -17.75
CA THR A 14 -0.08 16.44 -18.06
C THR A 14 -0.54 17.22 -16.83
N SER A 15 -0.70 16.56 -15.66
CA SER A 15 -1.11 17.20 -14.43
C SER A 15 0.08 17.66 -13.59
N MET A 16 -0.13 18.72 -12.81
CA MET A 16 0.87 19.21 -11.88
C MET A 16 1.26 18.16 -10.81
N VAL A 17 0.35 17.26 -10.44
CA VAL A 17 0.59 16.25 -9.40
C VAL A 17 1.65 15.23 -9.83
N GLY A 18 1.62 14.76 -11.08
CA GLY A 18 2.61 13.82 -11.58
C GLY A 18 4.01 14.42 -11.63
N TYR A 19 4.13 15.66 -12.12
CA TYR A 19 5.42 16.38 -12.14
C TYR A 19 5.93 16.68 -10.72
N LEU A 20 5.06 17.09 -9.81
CA LEU A 20 5.42 17.36 -8.42
C LEU A 20 5.97 16.10 -7.74
N PHE A 21 5.35 14.94 -7.97
CA PHE A 21 5.81 13.66 -7.45
C PHE A 21 7.21 13.29 -7.99
N ILE A 22 7.39 13.35 -9.32
CA ILE A 22 8.67 13.04 -9.97
C ILE A 22 9.76 13.98 -9.46
N PHE A 23 9.47 15.28 -9.43
CA PHE A 23 10.39 16.30 -8.92
C PHE A 23 10.78 16.04 -7.47
N PHE A 24 9.79 15.77 -6.60
CA PHE A 24 10.01 15.52 -5.18
C PHE A 24 10.95 14.32 -4.95
N ILE A 25 10.70 13.20 -5.60
CA ILE A 25 11.56 12.01 -5.48
C ILE A 25 12.97 12.29 -6.01
N LEU A 26 13.11 12.94 -7.17
CA LEU A 26 14.42 13.23 -7.76
C LEU A 26 15.22 14.24 -6.93
N VAL A 27 14.59 15.27 -6.40
CA VAL A 27 15.26 16.27 -5.53
C VAL A 27 15.77 15.61 -4.27
N LEU A 28 14.94 14.81 -3.59
CA LEU A 28 15.39 14.08 -2.39
C LEU A 28 16.53 13.13 -2.72
N THR A 29 16.41 12.36 -3.81
CA THR A 29 17.51 11.49 -4.24
C THR A 29 18.78 12.27 -4.52
N GLY A 30 18.71 13.41 -5.20
CA GLY A 30 19.86 14.26 -5.51
C GLY A 30 20.52 14.84 -4.25
N ILE A 31 19.73 15.28 -3.26
CA ILE A 31 20.24 15.80 -1.99
C ILE A 31 20.98 14.70 -1.22
N TYR A 32 20.35 13.54 -1.03
CA TYR A 32 20.99 12.43 -0.31
C TYR A 32 22.19 11.85 -1.06
N PHE A 33 22.11 11.78 -2.39
CA PHE A 33 23.24 11.38 -3.22
C PHE A 33 24.43 12.34 -3.05
N SER A 34 24.19 13.64 -3.07
CA SER A 34 25.23 14.64 -2.85
C SER A 34 25.85 14.53 -1.46
N ALA A 35 25.02 14.30 -0.43
CA ALA A 35 25.49 14.19 0.94
C ALA A 35 26.32 12.92 1.18
N TYR A 36 25.83 11.76 0.76
CA TYR A 36 26.48 10.48 1.04
C TYR A 36 27.61 10.17 0.06
N GLN A 37 27.39 10.29 -1.25
CA GLN A 37 28.35 9.85 -2.24
C GLN A 37 29.37 10.94 -2.59
N LEU A 38 28.93 12.20 -2.77
CA LEU A 38 29.84 13.26 -3.18
C LEU A 38 30.58 13.87 -1.99
N SER A 39 29.92 14.18 -0.88
CA SER A 39 30.52 14.85 0.27
C SER A 39 31.18 13.86 1.22
N ALA A 40 30.54 12.75 1.56
CA ALA A 40 31.08 11.74 2.48
C ALA A 40 31.87 10.63 1.77
N ALA A 41 31.94 10.65 0.43
CA ALA A 41 32.65 9.66 -0.41
C ALA A 41 32.29 8.21 -0.13
N TYR A 42 31.01 7.96 0.23
CA TYR A 42 30.51 6.61 0.51
C TYR A 42 30.27 5.84 -0.79
N PRO A 43 30.92 4.69 -1.04
CA PRO A 43 30.90 4.03 -2.34
C PRO A 43 29.62 3.22 -2.62
N LYS A 44 28.64 3.23 -1.71
CA LYS A 44 27.43 2.40 -1.78
C LYS A 44 26.19 3.25 -2.01
N PHE A 45 25.53 3.05 -3.15
CA PHE A 45 24.28 3.75 -3.52
C PHE A 45 23.08 3.30 -2.68
N GLU A 46 23.14 2.10 -2.14
CA GLU A 46 22.12 1.48 -1.30
C GLU A 46 21.75 2.35 -0.09
N TYR A 47 22.73 3.04 0.51
CA TYR A 47 22.48 3.94 1.64
C TYR A 47 21.60 5.13 1.26
N THR A 48 21.77 5.68 0.06
CA THR A 48 20.90 6.74 -0.44
C THR A 48 19.46 6.24 -0.61
N LEU A 49 19.27 5.05 -1.20
CA LEU A 49 17.95 4.48 -1.37
C LEU A 49 17.28 4.16 -0.03
N SER A 50 18.04 3.60 0.92
CA SER A 50 17.51 3.35 2.27
C SER A 50 17.11 4.66 2.97
N ALA A 51 17.94 5.69 2.88
CA ALA A 51 17.66 6.99 3.50
C ALA A 51 16.41 7.67 2.91
N ILE A 52 16.12 7.49 1.61
CA ILE A 52 14.96 8.13 0.98
C ILE A 52 13.66 7.30 1.04
N THR A 53 13.66 6.13 1.69
CA THR A 53 12.42 5.33 1.84
C THR A 53 11.29 6.10 2.52
N PHE A 54 11.63 7.01 3.45
CA PHE A 54 10.64 7.89 4.09
C PHE A 54 9.91 8.81 3.08
N ALA A 55 10.50 9.07 1.91
CA ALA A 55 9.87 9.90 0.87
C ALA A 55 8.54 9.30 0.38
N PHE A 56 8.38 7.98 0.48
CA PHE A 56 7.11 7.33 0.16
C PHE A 56 5.97 7.75 1.07
N LEU A 57 6.25 8.12 2.33
CA LEU A 57 5.22 8.59 3.27
C LEU A 57 4.51 9.87 2.77
N ILE A 58 5.21 10.71 2.03
CA ILE A 58 4.67 11.96 1.51
C ILE A 58 4.32 11.80 0.02
N GLY A 59 5.21 11.20 -0.77
CA GLY A 59 5.07 11.10 -2.21
C GLY A 59 3.89 10.23 -2.63
N VAL A 60 3.73 9.05 -2.03
CA VAL A 60 2.67 8.12 -2.39
C VAL A 60 1.27 8.67 -2.10
N PRO A 61 0.97 9.24 -0.90
CA PRO A 61 -0.31 9.89 -0.67
C PRO A 61 -0.67 10.97 -1.71
N ILE A 62 0.29 11.82 -2.07
CA ILE A 62 0.08 12.87 -3.07
C ILE A 62 -0.24 12.25 -4.44
N LEU A 63 0.47 11.19 -4.83
CA LEU A 63 0.29 10.52 -6.11
C LEU A 63 -1.07 9.79 -6.17
N THR A 64 -1.48 9.11 -5.09
CA THR A 64 -2.62 8.19 -5.09
C THR A 64 -3.95 8.82 -4.66
N MET A 65 -3.94 9.99 -4.01
CA MET A 65 -5.16 10.62 -3.46
C MET A 65 -6.26 10.86 -4.51
N ARG A 66 -5.89 11.09 -5.78
CA ARG A 66 -6.83 11.43 -6.86
C ARG A 66 -7.41 10.23 -7.59
N VAL A 67 -6.77 9.07 -7.52
CA VAL A 67 -7.01 7.92 -8.41
C VAL A 67 -8.46 7.46 -8.43
N LEU A 68 -9.07 7.30 -7.27
CA LEU A 68 -10.44 6.83 -7.11
C LEU A 68 -11.33 7.83 -6.36
N ALA A 69 -10.77 8.59 -5.41
CA ALA A 69 -11.53 9.56 -4.63
C ALA A 69 -12.09 10.69 -5.51
N GLU A 70 -11.32 11.17 -6.50
CA GLU A 70 -11.78 12.23 -7.41
C GLU A 70 -12.91 11.76 -8.31
N GLU A 71 -12.82 10.55 -8.88
CA GLU A 71 -13.87 9.99 -9.72
C GLU A 71 -15.18 9.77 -8.96
N ARG A 72 -15.09 9.30 -7.71
CA ARG A 72 -16.26 9.17 -6.82
C ARG A 72 -16.89 10.53 -6.53
N LYS A 73 -16.07 11.53 -6.17
CA LYS A 73 -16.55 12.90 -5.90
C LYS A 73 -17.28 13.50 -7.13
N GLN A 74 -16.74 13.26 -8.33
CA GLN A 74 -17.33 13.75 -9.59
C GLN A 74 -18.43 12.84 -10.14
N LYS A 75 -18.69 11.67 -9.49
CA LYS A 75 -19.64 10.64 -9.96
C LYS A 75 -19.32 10.11 -11.37
N THR A 76 -18.09 10.28 -11.83
CA THR A 76 -17.62 9.76 -13.12
C THR A 76 -17.32 8.26 -13.07
N ASP A 77 -17.16 7.71 -11.87
CA ASP A 77 -17.08 6.27 -11.61
C ASP A 77 -18.32 5.52 -12.18
N GLN A 78 -19.52 6.10 -12.09
CA GLN A 78 -20.74 5.51 -12.63
C GLN A 78 -20.67 5.35 -14.14
N LEU A 79 -20.15 6.33 -14.87
CA LEU A 79 -19.95 6.25 -16.33
C LEU A 79 -18.93 5.15 -16.69
N LEU A 80 -17.86 5.04 -15.89
CA LEU A 80 -16.85 4.00 -16.10
C LEU A 80 -17.38 2.60 -15.81
N LEU A 81 -18.25 2.47 -14.80
CA LEU A 81 -18.88 1.21 -14.41
C LEU A 81 -19.96 0.76 -15.39
N THR A 82 -20.61 1.67 -16.13
CA THR A 82 -21.59 1.34 -17.17
C THR A 82 -20.95 0.97 -18.51
N ALA A 83 -19.68 1.36 -18.73
CA ALA A 83 -18.94 1.02 -19.95
C ALA A 83 -18.73 -0.51 -20.09
N PRO A 84 -18.64 -1.06 -21.31
CA PRO A 84 -18.40 -2.49 -21.55
C PRO A 84 -16.94 -2.90 -21.32
N VAL A 85 -16.39 -2.52 -20.16
CA VAL A 85 -14.99 -2.82 -19.75
C VAL A 85 -15.02 -3.67 -18.49
N SER A 86 -14.11 -4.63 -18.36
CA SER A 86 -13.97 -5.42 -17.13
C SER A 86 -13.52 -4.55 -15.95
N VAL A 87 -14.12 -4.75 -14.79
CA VAL A 87 -13.79 -4.01 -13.57
C VAL A 87 -12.33 -4.20 -13.16
N SER A 88 -11.82 -5.43 -13.29
CA SER A 88 -10.40 -5.73 -13.07
C SER A 88 -9.49 -4.92 -14.00
N GLY A 89 -9.90 -4.76 -15.27
CA GLY A 89 -9.16 -3.94 -16.23
C GLY A 89 -9.10 -2.46 -15.88
N ILE A 90 -10.11 -1.94 -15.16
CA ILE A 90 -10.13 -0.55 -14.66
C ILE A 90 -9.11 -0.39 -13.53
N VAL A 91 -9.19 -1.23 -12.49
CA VAL A 91 -8.32 -1.16 -11.31
C VAL A 91 -6.85 -1.37 -11.70
N ILE A 92 -6.56 -2.44 -12.46
CA ILE A 92 -5.20 -2.75 -12.89
C ILE A 92 -4.66 -1.66 -13.83
N GLY A 93 -5.50 -1.13 -14.74
CA GLY A 93 -5.10 -0.06 -15.65
C GLY A 93 -4.69 1.22 -14.91
N LYS A 94 -5.40 1.59 -13.84
CA LYS A 94 -5.08 2.73 -12.98
C LYS A 94 -3.80 2.49 -12.18
N TYR A 95 -3.69 1.33 -11.55
CA TYR A 95 -2.50 0.95 -10.80
C TYR A 95 -1.24 0.97 -11.68
N LEU A 96 -1.28 0.34 -12.86
CA LEU A 96 -0.15 0.34 -13.79
C LEU A 96 0.21 1.75 -14.31
N ALA A 97 -0.75 2.66 -14.47
CA ALA A 97 -0.47 4.03 -14.84
C ALA A 97 0.38 4.73 -13.76
N LEU A 98 0.05 4.55 -12.48
CA LEU A 98 0.82 5.10 -11.37
C LEU A 98 2.22 4.49 -11.26
N VAL A 99 2.32 3.17 -11.41
CA VAL A 99 3.62 2.47 -11.44
C VAL A 99 4.48 2.99 -12.59
N THR A 100 3.90 3.30 -13.75
CA THR A 100 4.65 3.89 -14.87
C THR A 100 5.11 5.31 -14.56
N VAL A 101 4.29 6.13 -13.90
CA VAL A 101 4.72 7.47 -13.44
C VAL A 101 5.89 7.36 -12.46
N PHE A 102 5.85 6.38 -11.54
CA PHE A 102 6.94 6.10 -10.61
C PHE A 102 8.18 5.54 -11.31
N ALA A 103 8.03 4.77 -12.38
CA ALA A 103 9.16 4.25 -13.17
C ALA A 103 10.02 5.36 -13.80
N VAL A 104 9.46 6.57 -14.03
CA VAL A 104 10.20 7.70 -14.59
C VAL A 104 11.36 8.13 -13.67
N PRO A 105 11.16 8.50 -12.40
CA PRO A 105 12.27 8.82 -11.50
C PRO A 105 13.19 7.61 -11.28
N MET A 106 12.67 6.37 -11.29
CA MET A 106 13.50 5.17 -11.16
C MET A 106 14.47 5.00 -12.33
N ALA A 107 14.03 5.30 -13.56
CA ALA A 107 14.92 5.28 -14.74
C ALA A 107 16.08 6.29 -14.59
N VAL A 108 15.82 7.46 -14.01
CA VAL A 108 16.87 8.43 -13.70
C VAL A 108 17.79 7.88 -12.61
N MET A 109 17.25 7.27 -11.55
CA MET A 109 18.04 6.68 -10.47
C MET A 109 18.98 5.56 -10.96
N CYS A 110 18.61 4.81 -11.99
CA CYS A 110 19.49 3.81 -12.62
C CYS A 110 20.77 4.43 -13.22
N THR A 111 20.82 5.73 -13.47
CA THR A 111 22.01 6.41 -13.98
C THR A 111 23.04 6.76 -12.89
N TYR A 112 22.62 6.85 -11.60
CA TYR A 112 23.52 7.22 -10.51
C TYR A 112 24.68 6.24 -10.30
N PRO A 113 24.48 4.89 -10.27
CA PRO A 113 25.60 3.95 -10.16
C PRO A 113 26.59 4.08 -11.32
N LEU A 114 26.11 4.41 -12.54
CA LEU A 114 26.99 4.66 -13.70
C LEU A 114 27.83 5.93 -13.52
N ILE A 115 27.27 6.98 -12.94
CA ILE A 115 28.01 8.21 -12.63
C ILE A 115 29.06 7.92 -11.56
N MET A 116 28.68 7.20 -10.48
CA MET A 116 29.61 6.84 -9.41
C MET A 116 30.80 6.03 -9.91
N SER A 117 30.61 5.15 -10.89
CA SER A 117 31.71 4.33 -11.45
C SER A 117 32.83 5.14 -12.11
N ARG A 118 32.59 6.43 -12.41
CA ARG A 118 33.61 7.35 -12.90
C ARG A 118 34.51 7.89 -11.80
N PHE A 119 34.05 7.83 -10.54
CA PHE A 119 34.77 8.39 -9.37
C PHE A 119 35.34 7.31 -8.45
N GLY A 120 34.94 6.05 -8.62
CA GLY A 120 35.43 4.96 -7.77
C GLY A 120 34.92 3.59 -8.18
N THR A 121 35.32 2.56 -7.43
CA THR A 121 34.84 1.19 -7.61
C THR A 121 33.43 1.05 -7.03
N VAL A 122 32.46 0.73 -7.89
CA VAL A 122 31.06 0.52 -7.51
C VAL A 122 30.68 -0.93 -7.75
N GLU A 123 30.02 -1.53 -6.80
CA GLU A 123 29.46 -2.87 -6.90
C GLU A 123 28.09 -2.82 -7.59
N PHE A 124 28.11 -2.91 -8.93
CA PHE A 124 26.88 -2.75 -9.74
C PHE A 124 25.78 -3.73 -9.37
N ALA A 125 26.13 -4.97 -9.05
CA ALA A 125 25.14 -5.99 -8.68
C ALA A 125 24.31 -5.56 -7.46
N SER A 126 24.97 -5.06 -6.42
CA SER A 126 24.35 -4.54 -5.20
C SER A 126 23.49 -3.31 -5.49
N ALA A 127 24.07 -2.33 -6.18
CA ALA A 127 23.37 -1.08 -6.48
C ALA A 127 22.06 -1.32 -7.28
N TYR A 128 22.10 -2.15 -8.33
CA TYR A 128 20.91 -2.45 -9.12
C TYR A 128 19.91 -3.36 -8.39
N THR A 129 20.38 -4.26 -7.53
CA THR A 129 19.52 -5.04 -6.64
C THR A 129 18.74 -4.13 -5.69
N ALA A 130 19.40 -3.14 -5.10
CA ALA A 130 18.75 -2.15 -4.24
C ALA A 130 17.77 -1.26 -5.02
N VAL A 131 18.09 -0.84 -6.25
CA VAL A 131 17.16 -0.09 -7.12
C VAL A 131 15.93 -0.92 -7.44
N LEU A 132 16.07 -2.21 -7.73
CA LEU A 132 14.96 -3.12 -7.96
C LEU A 132 14.10 -3.29 -6.70
N GLY A 133 14.71 -3.48 -5.54
CA GLY A 133 14.02 -3.56 -4.25
C GLY A 133 13.23 -2.29 -3.95
N PHE A 134 13.83 -1.11 -4.18
CA PHE A 134 13.18 0.19 -4.00
C PHE A 134 11.98 0.38 -4.96
N PHE A 135 12.11 -0.07 -6.20
CA PHE A 135 11.00 -0.07 -7.16
C PHE A 135 9.85 -0.95 -6.69
N LEU A 136 10.14 -2.17 -6.24
CA LEU A 136 9.11 -3.10 -5.73
C LEU A 136 8.43 -2.57 -4.46
N LEU A 137 9.21 -1.98 -3.54
CA LEU A 137 8.69 -1.31 -2.35
C LEU A 137 7.75 -0.16 -2.74
N GLY A 138 8.12 0.66 -3.72
CA GLY A 138 7.28 1.73 -4.24
C GLY A 138 5.99 1.22 -4.88
N CYS A 139 6.04 0.12 -5.64
CA CYS A 139 4.85 -0.54 -6.20
C CYS A 139 3.89 -1.02 -5.10
N ALA A 140 4.41 -1.63 -4.01
CA ALA A 140 3.61 -2.06 -2.88
C ALA A 140 2.95 -0.86 -2.16
N ASN A 141 3.70 0.20 -1.91
CA ASN A 141 3.18 1.43 -1.30
C ASN A 141 2.11 2.10 -2.17
N ILE A 142 2.29 2.13 -3.50
CA ILE A 142 1.28 2.65 -4.45
C ILE A 142 0.01 1.80 -4.39
N ALA A 143 0.10 0.46 -4.29
CA ALA A 143 -1.06 -0.41 -4.17
C ALA A 143 -1.88 -0.10 -2.91
N ILE A 144 -1.21 0.10 -1.77
CA ILE A 144 -1.83 0.53 -0.50
C ILE A 144 -2.52 1.88 -0.69
N GLY A 145 -1.86 2.86 -1.32
CA GLY A 145 -2.43 4.18 -1.56
C GLY A 145 -3.67 4.16 -2.46
N VAL A 146 -3.67 3.34 -3.51
CA VAL A 146 -4.85 3.14 -4.39
C VAL A 146 -6.00 2.53 -3.60
N PHE A 147 -5.72 1.56 -2.72
CA PHE A 147 -6.74 0.96 -1.85
C PHE A 147 -7.34 2.00 -0.89
N MET A 148 -6.53 2.81 -0.23
CA MET A 148 -7.01 3.88 0.66
C MET A 148 -7.81 4.94 -0.10
N SER A 149 -7.42 5.30 -1.32
CA SER A 149 -8.18 6.21 -2.19
C SER A 149 -9.56 5.66 -2.57
N ALA A 150 -9.74 4.35 -2.56
CA ALA A 150 -11.03 3.71 -2.82
C ALA A 150 -12.00 3.76 -1.64
N LEU A 151 -11.54 3.97 -0.41
CA LEU A 151 -12.36 3.98 0.79
C LEU A 151 -13.11 5.31 1.01
N THR A 152 -12.69 6.39 0.36
CA THR A 152 -13.24 7.73 0.60
C THR A 152 -13.49 8.48 -0.71
N GLU A 153 -14.42 9.45 -0.67
CA GLU A 153 -14.71 10.36 -1.80
C GLU A 153 -13.93 11.68 -1.69
N ASN A 154 -13.27 11.92 -0.55
CA ASN A 154 -12.51 13.14 -0.32
C ASN A 154 -11.01 12.88 -0.52
N GLN A 155 -10.39 13.61 -1.46
CA GLN A 155 -8.96 13.49 -1.79
C GLN A 155 -8.05 13.74 -0.58
N VAL A 156 -8.38 14.73 0.27
CA VAL A 156 -7.57 15.06 1.45
C VAL A 156 -7.64 13.93 2.48
N ILE A 157 -8.83 13.38 2.71
CA ILE A 157 -9.00 12.24 3.62
C ILE A 157 -8.27 11.01 3.06
N ALA A 158 -8.32 10.77 1.75
CA ALA A 158 -7.57 9.71 1.09
C ALA A 158 -6.06 9.83 1.33
N ALA A 159 -5.52 11.06 1.18
CA ALA A 159 -4.10 11.33 1.43
C ALA A 159 -3.72 11.08 2.89
N VAL A 160 -4.52 11.58 3.84
CA VAL A 160 -4.27 11.39 5.28
C VAL A 160 -4.34 9.91 5.66
N LEU A 161 -5.36 9.18 5.19
CA LEU A 161 -5.48 7.74 5.45
C LEU A 161 -4.27 6.97 4.88
N THR A 162 -3.87 7.28 3.65
CA THR A 162 -2.68 6.65 3.04
C THR A 162 -1.43 6.95 3.85
N PHE A 163 -1.23 8.21 4.26
CA PHE A 163 -0.08 8.61 5.08
C PHE A 163 -0.04 7.85 6.41
N VAL A 164 -1.16 7.81 7.15
CA VAL A 164 -1.24 7.12 8.45
C VAL A 164 -0.95 5.63 8.28
N PHE A 165 -1.48 4.99 7.24
CA PHE A 165 -1.27 3.57 6.99
C PHE A 165 0.18 3.26 6.62
N LEU A 166 0.78 4.04 5.72
CA LEU A 166 2.19 3.88 5.35
C LEU A 166 3.11 4.20 6.52
N PHE A 167 2.80 5.21 7.34
CA PHE A 167 3.55 5.54 8.53
C PHE A 167 3.51 4.41 9.56
N ALA A 168 2.35 3.78 9.76
CA ALA A 168 2.24 2.62 10.62
C ALA A 168 3.15 1.47 10.15
N PHE A 169 3.15 1.15 8.85
CA PHE A 169 4.06 0.13 8.30
C PHE A 169 5.54 0.52 8.40
N TYR A 170 5.87 1.79 8.20
CA TYR A 170 7.23 2.30 8.34
C TYR A 170 7.73 2.19 9.78
N MET A 171 6.86 2.43 10.76
CA MET A 171 7.19 2.35 12.19
C MET A 171 7.24 0.92 12.74
N MET A 172 6.88 -0.11 11.96
CA MET A 172 6.82 -1.50 12.45
C MET A 172 8.14 -2.00 13.04
N ASN A 173 9.29 -1.64 12.45
CA ASN A 173 10.61 -1.97 13.01
C ASN A 173 10.81 -1.38 14.41
N GLY A 174 10.45 -0.12 14.59
CA GLY A 174 10.50 0.55 15.90
C GLY A 174 9.53 -0.08 16.89
N ILE A 175 8.30 -0.35 16.46
CA ILE A 175 7.27 -0.97 17.31
C ILE A 175 7.69 -2.38 17.75
N SER A 176 8.24 -3.19 16.84
CA SER A 176 8.67 -4.55 17.16
C SER A 176 9.77 -4.60 18.23
N SER A 177 10.62 -3.57 18.29
CA SER A 177 11.71 -3.48 19.27
C SER A 177 11.21 -3.21 20.71
N PHE A 178 10.01 -2.67 20.88
CA PHE A 178 9.41 -2.47 22.20
C PHE A 178 8.88 -3.77 22.82
N PHE A 179 8.61 -4.78 22.00
CA PHE A 179 8.12 -6.06 22.50
C PHE A 179 9.28 -6.99 22.85
N SER A 180 9.30 -7.47 24.09
CA SER A 180 10.25 -8.48 24.52
C SER A 180 10.02 -9.79 23.75
N GLN A 181 11.10 -10.49 23.43
CA GLN A 181 11.05 -11.80 22.76
C GLN A 181 10.59 -12.94 23.70
N THR A 182 10.28 -12.63 24.95
CA THR A 182 9.86 -13.61 25.94
C THR A 182 8.47 -14.17 25.60
N SER A 183 8.30 -15.48 25.72
CA SER A 183 7.03 -16.17 25.47
C SER A 183 5.87 -15.58 26.29
N MET A 184 6.13 -15.14 27.53
CA MET A 184 5.12 -14.54 28.40
C MET A 184 4.64 -13.17 27.89
N SER A 185 5.56 -12.31 27.43
CA SER A 185 5.21 -11.01 26.82
C SER A 185 4.34 -11.19 25.59
N THR A 186 4.69 -12.14 24.73
CA THR A 186 3.93 -12.49 23.53
C THR A 186 2.51 -12.96 23.86
N CYS A 187 2.38 -13.84 24.87
CA CYS A 187 1.08 -14.36 25.32
C CYS A 187 0.18 -13.23 25.84
N VAL A 188 0.72 -12.35 26.70
CA VAL A 188 -0.03 -11.20 27.25
C VAL A 188 -0.48 -10.26 26.11
N THR A 189 0.37 -9.99 25.13
CA THR A 189 0.02 -9.09 24.03
C THR A 189 -1.04 -9.70 23.13
N PHE A 190 -0.98 -10.99 22.81
CA PHE A 190 -2.05 -11.65 22.05
C PHE A 190 -3.36 -11.68 22.84
N GLY A 191 -3.32 -11.87 24.16
CA GLY A 191 -4.49 -11.76 25.02
C GLY A 191 -5.13 -10.37 24.94
N LEU A 192 -4.32 -9.31 25.07
CA LEU A 192 -4.83 -7.94 24.90
C LEU A 192 -5.44 -7.69 23.51
N LEU A 193 -4.87 -8.26 22.45
CA LEU A 193 -5.42 -8.16 21.11
C LEU A 193 -6.76 -8.90 20.98
N ILE A 194 -6.91 -10.08 21.58
CA ILE A 194 -8.18 -10.83 21.61
C ILE A 194 -9.24 -10.03 22.37
N LEU A 195 -8.90 -9.44 23.51
CA LEU A 195 -9.81 -8.58 24.27
C LEU A 195 -10.23 -7.36 23.47
N ALA A 196 -9.30 -6.68 22.81
CA ALA A 196 -9.61 -5.55 21.93
C ALA A 196 -10.54 -5.96 20.77
N ALA A 197 -10.28 -7.10 20.14
CA ALA A 197 -11.14 -7.63 19.09
C ALA A 197 -12.55 -7.95 19.61
N ALA A 198 -12.68 -8.54 20.81
CA ALA A 198 -13.96 -8.80 21.45
C ALA A 198 -14.73 -7.51 21.75
N ILE A 199 -14.06 -6.44 22.18
CA ILE A 199 -14.67 -5.12 22.39
C ILE A 199 -15.17 -4.54 21.06
N ILE A 200 -14.38 -4.62 19.97
CA ILE A 200 -14.78 -4.17 18.64
C ILE A 200 -16.01 -4.94 18.15
N ILE A 201 -16.02 -6.27 18.31
CA ILE A 201 -17.16 -7.13 17.97
C ILE A 201 -18.40 -6.71 18.76
N TYR A 202 -18.24 -6.41 20.05
CA TYR A 202 -19.35 -5.91 20.88
C TYR A 202 -19.93 -4.59 20.35
N THR A 203 -19.08 -3.63 19.94
CA THR A 203 -19.56 -2.36 19.41
C THR A 203 -20.31 -2.51 18.09
N MET A 204 -19.92 -3.51 17.28
CA MET A 204 -20.58 -3.79 15.97
C MET A 204 -21.88 -4.57 16.12
N ILE A 205 -21.91 -5.64 16.93
CA ILE A 205 -23.05 -6.56 17.02
C ILE A 205 -24.01 -6.13 18.14
N LYS A 206 -23.55 -5.34 19.13
CA LYS A 206 -24.29 -4.91 20.34
C LYS A 206 -24.87 -6.07 21.16
N ASN A 207 -24.32 -7.27 21.01
CA ASN A 207 -24.72 -8.45 21.75
C ASN A 207 -23.56 -8.89 22.66
N ILE A 208 -23.74 -8.65 23.97
CA ILE A 208 -22.70 -8.92 24.97
C ILE A 208 -22.37 -10.42 25.10
N LEU A 209 -23.36 -11.30 24.92
CA LEU A 209 -23.16 -12.75 25.05
C LEU A 209 -22.26 -13.28 23.94
N ILE A 210 -22.50 -12.90 22.70
CA ILE A 210 -21.70 -13.35 21.55
C ILE A 210 -20.25 -12.83 21.67
N SER A 211 -20.08 -11.57 22.01
CA SER A 211 -18.76 -10.98 22.19
C SER A 211 -17.99 -11.61 23.33
N ALA A 212 -18.65 -11.83 24.48
CA ALA A 212 -18.01 -12.47 25.65
C ALA A 212 -17.60 -13.92 25.35
N VAL A 213 -18.47 -14.70 24.69
CA VAL A 213 -18.16 -16.09 24.31
C VAL A 213 -16.96 -16.16 23.38
N ILE A 214 -16.89 -15.30 22.35
CA ILE A 214 -15.75 -15.25 21.43
C ILE A 214 -14.46 -14.85 22.17
N GLY A 215 -14.53 -13.84 23.05
CA GLY A 215 -13.38 -13.42 23.85
C GLY A 215 -12.87 -14.52 24.78
N VAL A 216 -13.75 -15.16 25.55
CA VAL A 216 -13.39 -16.23 26.48
C VAL A 216 -12.84 -17.45 25.73
N ILE A 217 -13.45 -17.88 24.63
CA ILE A 217 -12.93 -19.00 23.83
C ILE A 217 -11.54 -18.66 23.27
N GLY A 218 -11.34 -17.44 22.79
CA GLY A 218 -10.04 -16.98 22.29
C GLY A 218 -8.95 -17.02 23.36
N GLU A 219 -9.22 -16.48 24.57
CA GLU A 219 -8.30 -16.47 25.68
C GLU A 219 -7.98 -17.90 26.19
N VAL A 220 -8.99 -18.75 26.32
CA VAL A 220 -8.81 -20.15 26.75
C VAL A 220 -7.95 -20.89 25.71
N ALA A 221 -8.24 -20.75 24.43
CA ALA A 221 -7.43 -21.36 23.36
C ALA A 221 -5.97 -20.88 23.41
N LEU A 222 -5.75 -19.58 23.62
CA LEU A 222 -4.41 -18.99 23.76
C LEU A 222 -3.65 -19.58 24.95
N ILE A 223 -4.30 -19.69 26.12
CA ILE A 223 -3.69 -20.28 27.34
C ILE A 223 -3.36 -21.74 27.11
N ILE A 224 -4.25 -22.52 26.49
CA ILE A 224 -3.99 -23.94 26.19
C ILE A 224 -2.77 -24.08 25.28
N ILE A 225 -2.68 -23.30 24.21
CA ILE A 225 -1.54 -23.34 23.28
C ILE A 225 -0.25 -22.93 24.01
N TYR A 226 -0.30 -21.93 24.89
CA TYR A 226 0.84 -21.50 25.68
C TYR A 226 1.37 -22.59 26.62
N VAL A 227 0.48 -23.33 27.31
CA VAL A 227 0.85 -24.42 28.21
C VAL A 227 1.42 -25.62 27.47
N VAL A 228 0.84 -25.96 26.29
CA VAL A 228 1.27 -27.12 25.47
C VAL A 228 2.56 -26.85 24.75
N LYS A 229 2.77 -25.59 24.23
CA LYS A 229 3.90 -25.29 23.34
C LYS A 229 4.33 -23.83 23.46
N SER A 230 4.92 -23.47 24.60
CA SER A 230 5.40 -22.10 24.88
C SER A 230 6.44 -21.59 23.87
N SER A 231 7.20 -22.49 23.24
CA SER A 231 8.19 -22.14 22.22
C SER A 231 7.62 -21.50 20.94
N ILE A 232 6.33 -21.68 20.64
CA ILE A 232 5.66 -21.00 19.52
C ILE A 232 5.53 -19.51 19.78
N PHE A 233 5.41 -19.14 21.06
CA PHE A 233 5.24 -17.75 21.48
C PHE A 233 6.56 -16.97 21.55
N GLU A 234 7.72 -17.65 21.51
CA GLU A 234 9.01 -16.97 21.47
C GLU A 234 9.17 -16.19 20.16
N GLY A 235 9.23 -14.86 20.29
CA GLY A 235 9.28 -13.96 19.13
C GLY A 235 8.02 -14.00 18.24
N GLY A 236 6.90 -14.54 18.72
CA GLY A 236 5.68 -14.66 17.91
C GLY A 236 5.11 -13.31 17.49
N ILE A 237 5.18 -12.28 18.36
CA ILE A 237 4.76 -10.92 18.00
C ILE A 237 5.66 -10.36 16.92
N GLN A 238 6.99 -10.50 17.06
CA GLN A 238 7.94 -10.03 16.06
C GLN A 238 7.65 -10.66 14.70
N LYS A 239 7.42 -11.96 14.64
CA LYS A 239 7.06 -12.66 13.38
C LYS A 239 5.78 -12.13 12.75
N VAL A 240 4.77 -11.79 13.56
CA VAL A 240 3.52 -11.18 13.04
C VAL A 240 3.76 -9.75 12.57
N LEU A 241 4.50 -8.95 13.34
CA LEU A 241 4.83 -7.57 12.97
C LEU A 241 5.76 -7.54 11.73
N ASP A 242 6.65 -8.51 11.57
CA ASP A 242 7.53 -8.62 10.40
C ASP A 242 6.74 -8.84 9.11
N VAL A 243 5.57 -9.48 9.17
CA VAL A 243 4.66 -9.60 8.01
C VAL A 243 4.19 -8.23 7.52
N PHE A 244 4.10 -7.24 8.40
CA PHE A 244 3.71 -5.86 8.06
C PHE A 244 4.90 -4.92 7.88
N ASN A 245 6.10 -5.42 8.05
CA ASN A 245 7.33 -4.64 8.00
C ASN A 245 7.87 -4.53 6.56
N LEU A 246 7.29 -3.60 5.78
CA LEU A 246 7.75 -3.34 4.41
C LEU A 246 9.22 -2.88 4.35
N SER A 247 9.63 -2.02 5.29
CA SER A 247 11.01 -1.51 5.34
C SER A 247 12.02 -2.62 5.62
N GLY A 248 11.73 -3.53 6.57
CA GLY A 248 12.65 -4.60 6.91
C GLY A 248 12.94 -5.57 5.76
N HIS A 249 11.93 -5.82 4.91
CA HIS A 249 12.16 -6.62 3.70
C HIS A 249 13.00 -5.88 2.65
N PHE A 250 12.98 -4.54 2.64
CA PHE A 250 13.84 -3.76 1.77
C PHE A 250 15.30 -3.74 2.26
N ASP A 251 15.55 -3.79 3.57
CA ASP A 251 16.89 -3.79 4.16
C ASP A 251 17.74 -4.99 3.69
N ASN A 252 17.11 -6.12 3.35
CA ASN A 252 17.81 -7.26 2.75
C ASN A 252 18.41 -6.91 1.37
N PHE A 253 17.69 -6.11 0.55
CA PHE A 253 18.19 -5.68 -0.76
C PHE A 253 19.34 -4.67 -0.65
N THR A 254 19.38 -3.88 0.43
CA THR A 254 20.48 -2.96 0.71
C THR A 254 21.70 -3.65 1.31
N SER A 255 21.52 -4.85 1.88
CA SER A 255 22.59 -5.68 2.47
C SER A 255 23.27 -6.64 1.48
N ASN A 256 23.15 -6.41 0.18
CA ASN A 256 23.75 -7.24 -0.88
C ASN A 256 23.11 -8.65 -1.01
N ILE A 257 21.93 -8.88 -0.44
CA ILE A 257 21.25 -10.15 -0.52
C ILE A 257 20.12 -10.03 -1.57
N PHE A 258 20.25 -10.77 -2.68
CA PHE A 258 19.15 -10.91 -3.63
C PHE A 258 18.08 -11.80 -3.00
N ASP A 259 17.12 -11.19 -2.31
CA ASP A 259 16.07 -11.89 -1.57
C ASP A 259 14.83 -12.14 -2.44
N ILE A 260 14.71 -13.36 -2.95
CA ILE A 260 13.52 -13.80 -3.71
C ILE A 260 12.26 -13.71 -2.84
N LYS A 261 12.40 -13.97 -1.52
CA LYS A 261 11.26 -13.88 -0.59
C LYS A 261 10.74 -12.44 -0.52
N GLY A 262 11.64 -11.46 -0.50
CA GLY A 262 11.28 -10.03 -0.53
C GLY A 262 10.54 -9.66 -1.82
N ILE A 263 10.95 -10.19 -2.98
CA ILE A 263 10.24 -9.96 -4.26
C ILE A 263 8.82 -10.51 -4.18
N VAL A 264 8.67 -11.78 -3.78
CA VAL A 264 7.35 -12.43 -3.64
C VAL A 264 6.49 -11.70 -2.62
N TYR A 265 7.08 -11.21 -1.53
CA TYR A 265 6.40 -10.45 -0.50
C TYR A 265 5.82 -9.13 -1.09
N PHE A 266 6.62 -8.29 -1.75
CA PHE A 266 6.14 -7.04 -2.34
C PHE A 266 5.07 -7.26 -3.42
N LEU A 267 5.21 -8.30 -4.23
CA LEU A 267 4.19 -8.67 -5.22
C LEU A 267 2.90 -9.14 -4.54
N SER A 268 2.99 -9.93 -3.46
CA SER A 268 1.83 -10.41 -2.70
C SER A 268 1.09 -9.24 -2.02
N VAL A 269 1.82 -8.27 -1.45
CA VAL A 269 1.23 -7.04 -0.88
C VAL A 269 0.52 -6.25 -1.98
N SER A 270 1.17 -6.02 -3.12
CA SER A 270 0.56 -5.32 -4.25
C SER A 270 -0.73 -5.99 -4.71
N PHE A 271 -0.73 -7.31 -4.82
CA PHE A 271 -1.91 -8.10 -5.20
C PHE A 271 -2.99 -8.06 -4.12
N SER A 272 -2.63 -8.18 -2.84
CA SER A 272 -3.57 -8.20 -1.71
C SER A 272 -4.34 -6.89 -1.58
N PHE A 273 -3.72 -5.74 -1.87
CA PHE A 273 -4.40 -4.44 -1.80
C PHE A 273 -5.14 -4.08 -3.09
N THR A 274 -4.76 -4.61 -4.25
CA THR A 274 -5.49 -4.37 -5.51
C THR A 274 -6.66 -5.32 -5.72
N SER A 275 -6.59 -6.57 -5.23
CA SER A 275 -7.62 -7.59 -5.45
C SER A 275 -8.98 -7.26 -4.78
N PRO A 276 -9.08 -6.71 -3.55
CA PRO A 276 -10.37 -6.39 -2.94
C PRO A 276 -11.12 -5.25 -3.64
N LEU A 277 -10.42 -4.42 -4.40
CA LEU A 277 -11.03 -3.35 -5.18
C LEU A 277 -11.91 -3.88 -6.33
N ILE A 278 -11.62 -5.09 -6.81
CA ILE A 278 -12.34 -5.71 -7.92
C ILE A 278 -13.78 -6.08 -7.50
N PRO A 279 -14.02 -6.88 -6.43
CA PRO A 279 -15.38 -7.19 -5.98
C PRO A 279 -16.14 -5.96 -5.45
N ALA A 280 -15.47 -5.04 -4.73
CA ALA A 280 -16.11 -3.82 -4.25
C ALA A 280 -16.62 -2.94 -5.40
N SER A 281 -15.85 -2.77 -6.47
CA SER A 281 -16.29 -2.03 -7.65
C SER A 281 -17.32 -2.82 -8.49
N LEU A 282 -17.29 -4.15 -8.47
CA LEU A 282 -18.33 -4.99 -9.09
C LEU A 282 -19.68 -4.81 -8.39
N GLN A 283 -19.68 -4.77 -7.06
CA GLN A 283 -20.90 -4.55 -6.27
C GLN A 283 -21.51 -3.17 -6.55
N ASN A 284 -20.68 -2.12 -6.64
CA ASN A 284 -21.12 -0.78 -7.04
C ASN A 284 -21.69 -0.79 -8.47
N ARG A 285 -21.12 -1.57 -9.40
CA ARG A 285 -21.63 -1.74 -10.76
C ARG A 285 -23.03 -2.36 -10.79
N LEU A 286 -23.29 -3.34 -9.94
CA LEU A 286 -24.62 -3.97 -9.85
C LEU A 286 -25.65 -2.99 -9.29
N CYS A 287 -25.33 -2.28 -8.21
CA CYS A 287 -26.18 -1.23 -7.64
C CYS A 287 -26.52 -0.12 -8.65
N CYS A 288 -25.53 0.36 -9.41
CA CYS A 288 -25.76 1.38 -10.44
C CYS A 288 -26.68 0.88 -11.56
N LYS A 289 -26.56 -0.40 -11.98
CA LYS A 289 -27.46 -1.00 -12.98
C LYS A 289 -28.87 -1.12 -12.46
N GLU A 290 -29.08 -1.53 -11.21
CA GLU A 290 -30.39 -1.61 -10.58
C GLU A 290 -31.06 -0.23 -10.45
N GLN A 291 -30.30 0.79 -10.01
CA GLN A 291 -30.81 2.17 -9.93
C GLN A 291 -31.18 2.73 -11.33
N ALA A 292 -30.36 2.49 -12.33
CA ALA A 292 -30.65 2.90 -13.70
C ALA A 292 -31.91 2.22 -14.22
N TYR A 293 -32.11 0.91 -13.94
CA TYR A 293 -33.30 0.17 -14.29
C TYR A 293 -34.54 0.68 -13.55
N CYS A 294 -34.44 0.98 -12.25
CA CYS A 294 -35.49 1.57 -11.44
C CYS A 294 -35.92 2.96 -11.95
N ASN A 295 -34.93 3.82 -12.28
CA ASN A 295 -35.19 5.15 -12.81
C ASN A 295 -35.84 5.10 -14.22
N HIS A 296 -35.40 4.16 -15.06
CA HIS A 296 -36.00 3.96 -16.39
C HIS A 296 -37.46 3.49 -16.28
N ARG A 297 -37.74 2.56 -15.35
CA ARG A 297 -39.10 2.09 -15.07
C ARG A 297 -39.99 3.21 -14.52
N LYS A 298 -39.50 4.06 -13.60
CA LYS A 298 -40.24 5.24 -13.12
C LYS A 298 -40.50 6.25 -14.25
N LYS A 299 -39.59 6.45 -15.16
CA LYS A 299 -39.74 7.38 -16.29
C LYS A 299 -40.80 6.87 -17.29
N ILE A 300 -40.86 5.56 -17.55
CA ILE A 300 -41.89 4.93 -18.35
C ILE A 300 -43.24 5.02 -17.66
N TYR A 301 -43.32 4.75 -16.36
CA TYR A 301 -44.54 4.82 -15.58
C TYR A 301 -45.14 6.25 -15.58
N ASN A 302 -44.31 7.26 -15.34
CA ASN A 302 -44.72 8.66 -15.39
C ASN A 302 -45.11 9.12 -16.82
N SER A 303 -44.52 8.56 -17.86
CA SER A 303 -44.89 8.86 -19.25
C SER A 303 -46.23 8.24 -19.68
N PHE A 304 -46.64 7.17 -19.02
CA PHE A 304 -47.96 6.51 -19.27
C PHE A 304 -49.11 7.15 -18.46
N TYR A 305 -48.83 7.84 -17.34
CA TYR A 305 -49.87 8.44 -16.48
C TYR A 305 -50.11 9.95 -16.71
N ILE A 306 -49.29 10.60 -17.57
CA ILE A 306 -49.40 12.03 -17.92
C ILE A 306 -49.97 12.22 -19.33
N LYS A 307 -50.50 11.20 -19.95
CA LYS A 307 -51.40 11.29 -21.11
C LYS A 307 -52.78 10.84 -20.65
#